data_321a62a62121a5620bfdc4c4eb4f1f34
#
_entry.id   321a62a62121a5620bfdc4c4eb4f1f34
#
_cell.length_a   1.000
_cell.length_b   1.000
_cell.length_c   1.000
_cell.angle_alpha   90.00
_cell.angle_beta   90.00
_cell.angle_gamma   90.00
#
_symmetry.space_group_name_H-M   'P 1'
#
loop_
_entity.id
_entity.type
_entity.pdbx_description
1 polymer ?
#
loop_
_entity_poly.entity_id
_entity_poly.type
_entity_poly.pdbx_seq_one_letter_code
_entity_poly.pdbx_strand_id
1 'polypeptide(L)'
;DMKDKIYYWCPFISKVATIKAVYNSALSLKKYSKNNFEGVILDVFGEWRKSKYFGLNEIKFFQLNYSKFINLIPSEKFFFSRLKYIFIFVLSFFPLKKFLQIEKPKFLIIHLMTSLPLFLNLVYNLETKIILRISGKPKLNIIRFYFWKFALKKVFQITFPTVETMDYFKSLKLTDGKKLS
;
A
#
# COMPACT_ATOMS: atom_id res chain seq x y z
N ASP A 1 -14.79 21.17 -10.21
CA ASP A 1 -14.27 19.91 -10.79
C ASP A 1 -13.76 19.01 -9.67
N MET A 2 -14.46 17.91 -9.41
CA MET A 2 -13.97 16.91 -8.46
C MET A 2 -12.76 16.18 -9.07
N LYS A 3 -11.59 16.36 -8.48
CA LYS A 3 -10.38 15.65 -8.89
C LYS A 3 -10.51 14.16 -8.56
N ASP A 4 -10.11 13.29 -9.48
CA ASP A 4 -10.01 11.87 -9.22
C ASP A 4 -8.97 11.61 -8.10
N LYS A 5 -9.39 10.96 -7.01
CA LYS A 5 -8.49 10.64 -5.91
C LYS A 5 -7.77 9.32 -6.15
N ILE A 6 -6.46 9.32 -5.98
CA ILE A 6 -5.61 8.12 -5.99
C ILE A 6 -5.07 7.93 -4.58
N TYR A 7 -5.38 6.79 -3.99
CA TYR A 7 -4.99 6.51 -2.62
C TYR A 7 -3.72 5.68 -2.55
N TYR A 8 -2.92 5.92 -1.50
CA TYR A 8 -1.69 5.20 -1.21
C TYR A 8 -1.82 4.43 0.09
N TRP A 9 -1.62 3.12 0.01
CA TRP A 9 -1.50 2.21 1.15
C TRP A 9 -0.02 1.97 1.43
N CYS A 10 0.47 2.50 2.53
CA CYS A 10 1.86 2.34 2.97
C CYS A 10 1.96 2.45 4.50
N PRO A 11 1.37 1.51 5.27
CA PRO A 11 1.53 1.49 6.72
C PRO A 11 2.98 1.10 7.08
N PHE A 12 3.55 1.77 8.08
CA PHE A 12 4.91 1.50 8.55
C PHE A 12 4.98 1.55 10.07
N ILE A 13 5.91 0.79 10.66
CA ILE A 13 6.17 0.77 12.11
C ILE A 13 7.43 1.57 12.44
N SER A 14 8.44 1.48 11.59
CA SER A 14 9.72 2.19 11.72
C SER A 14 9.99 3.07 10.51
N LYS A 15 10.88 4.04 10.64
CA LYS A 15 11.29 4.90 9.53
C LYS A 15 11.99 4.07 8.45
N VAL A 16 11.40 4.01 7.27
CA VAL A 16 11.94 3.30 6.09
C VAL A 16 12.02 4.26 4.90
N ALA A 17 12.97 4.01 3.99
CA ALA A 17 13.16 4.85 2.80
C ALA A 17 11.91 4.97 1.92
N THR A 18 11.07 3.94 1.93
CA THR A 18 9.80 3.89 1.19
C THR A 18 8.83 5.03 1.56
N ILE A 19 8.87 5.53 2.80
CA ILE A 19 8.02 6.65 3.25
C ILE A 19 8.26 7.90 2.39
N LYS A 20 9.54 8.26 2.17
CA LYS A 20 9.91 9.38 1.31
C LYS A 20 9.46 9.15 -0.14
N ALA A 21 9.63 7.94 -0.64
CA ALA A 21 9.24 7.59 -2.01
C ALA A 21 7.73 7.70 -2.21
N VAL A 22 6.92 7.26 -1.25
CA VAL A 22 5.45 7.37 -1.29
C VAL A 22 5.02 8.84 -1.27
N TYR A 23 5.55 9.62 -0.33
CA TYR A 23 5.22 11.04 -0.24
C TYR A 23 5.57 11.79 -1.52
N ASN A 24 6.78 11.60 -2.05
CA ASN A 24 7.21 12.22 -3.30
C ASN A 24 6.38 11.75 -4.50
N SER A 25 5.94 10.49 -4.52
CA SER A 25 5.05 9.98 -5.57
C SER A 25 3.70 10.68 -5.56
N ALA A 26 3.09 10.85 -4.38
CA ALA A 26 1.83 11.57 -4.23
C ALA A 26 1.97 13.06 -4.61
N LEU A 27 3.08 13.69 -4.25
CA LEU A 27 3.38 15.07 -4.61
C LEU A 27 3.60 15.23 -6.13
N SER A 28 4.35 14.32 -6.75
CA SER A 28 4.57 14.30 -8.20
C SER A 28 3.28 14.11 -8.97
N LEU A 29 2.39 13.24 -8.48
CA LEU A 29 1.07 13.06 -9.06
C LEU A 29 0.31 14.38 -9.13
N LYS A 30 0.27 15.15 -8.04
CA LYS A 30 -0.35 16.46 -7.99
C LYS A 30 0.28 17.43 -9.01
N LYS A 31 1.61 17.45 -9.08
CA LYS A 31 2.37 18.35 -9.95
C LYS A 31 2.19 18.03 -11.45
N TYR A 32 2.34 16.76 -11.82
CA TYR A 32 2.42 16.36 -13.24
C TYR A 32 1.08 15.96 -13.86
N SER A 33 0.07 15.69 -13.06
CA SER A 33 -1.28 15.40 -13.59
C SER A 33 -2.06 16.65 -14.01
N LYS A 34 -1.44 17.83 -14.01
CA LYS A 34 -2.12 19.11 -14.27
C LYS A 34 -3.37 19.28 -13.39
N ASN A 35 -3.28 18.86 -12.15
CA ASN A 35 -4.38 18.86 -11.17
C ASN A 35 -5.58 17.94 -11.48
N ASN A 36 -5.49 17.03 -12.45
CA ASN A 36 -6.55 16.06 -12.73
C ASN A 36 -6.68 14.98 -11.64
N PHE A 37 -5.57 14.68 -10.95
CA PHE A 37 -5.54 13.69 -9.87
C PHE A 37 -5.03 14.30 -8.57
N GLU A 38 -5.59 13.82 -7.48
CA GLU A 38 -5.15 14.14 -6.12
C GLU A 38 -4.63 12.87 -5.43
N GLY A 39 -3.37 12.89 -5.00
CA GLY A 39 -2.80 11.82 -4.18
C GLY A 39 -3.26 11.95 -2.73
N VAL A 40 -3.81 10.88 -2.15
CA VAL A 40 -4.24 10.83 -0.75
C VAL A 40 -3.56 9.64 -0.07
N ILE A 41 -2.87 9.88 1.04
CA ILE A 41 -2.18 8.83 1.78
C ILE A 41 -3.08 8.31 2.90
N LEU A 42 -3.26 6.97 2.97
CA LEU A 42 -3.99 6.34 4.06
C LEU A 42 -3.11 6.31 5.31
N ASP A 43 -3.57 6.98 6.37
CA ASP A 43 -2.96 6.93 7.69
C ASP A 43 -3.70 5.87 8.52
N VAL A 44 -3.12 4.68 8.65
CA VAL A 44 -3.83 3.50 9.16
C VAL A 44 -3.98 3.55 10.67
N PHE A 45 -2.92 3.89 11.39
CA PHE A 45 -2.86 3.89 12.86
C PHE A 45 -2.16 5.14 13.45
N GLY A 46 -2.05 6.22 12.68
CA GLY A 46 -1.41 7.46 13.10
C GLY A 46 0.10 7.49 12.85
N GLU A 47 0.64 6.56 12.05
CA GLU A 47 2.05 6.48 11.70
C GLU A 47 2.51 7.70 10.90
N TRP A 48 1.69 8.17 9.99
CA TRP A 48 1.99 9.35 9.18
C TRP A 48 1.95 10.64 9.98
N ARG A 49 1.05 10.76 10.97
CA ARG A 49 0.98 11.93 11.87
C ARG A 49 2.29 12.16 12.64
N LYS A 50 3.00 11.08 12.96
CA LYS A 50 4.30 11.12 13.64
C LYS A 50 5.45 11.38 12.68
N SER A 51 5.19 11.45 11.38
CA SER A 51 6.20 11.72 10.36
C SER A 51 6.35 13.22 10.13
N LYS A 52 7.55 13.64 9.70
CA LYS A 52 7.81 15.03 9.29
C LYS A 52 6.97 15.51 8.10
N TYR A 53 6.38 14.59 7.35
CA TYR A 53 5.61 14.91 6.15
C TYR A 53 4.18 15.38 6.45
N PHE A 54 3.63 15.02 7.59
CA PHE A 54 2.26 15.37 7.97
C PHE A 54 2.07 16.88 8.12
N GLY A 55 3.06 17.57 8.69
CA GLY A 55 3.01 19.03 8.92
C GLY A 55 3.21 19.89 7.67
N LEU A 56 3.59 19.30 6.52
CA LEU A 56 3.87 20.07 5.30
C LEU A 56 2.60 20.52 4.56
N ASN A 57 1.43 20.01 4.90
CA ASN A 57 0.11 20.33 4.32
C ASN A 57 0.01 20.26 2.78
N GLU A 58 0.98 19.60 2.12
CA GLU A 58 1.02 19.53 0.66
C GLU A 58 0.20 18.36 0.11
N ILE A 59 0.05 17.29 0.92
CA ILE A 59 -0.67 16.06 0.60
C ILE A 59 -1.75 15.81 1.64
N LYS A 60 -2.91 15.36 1.18
CA LYS A 60 -4.00 14.95 2.06
C LYS A 60 -3.75 13.57 2.66
N PHE A 61 -4.14 13.41 3.91
CA PHE A 61 -4.13 12.13 4.62
C PHE A 61 -5.57 11.72 4.96
N PHE A 62 -5.90 10.47 4.68
CA PHE A 62 -7.17 9.86 5.08
C PHE A 62 -6.94 8.89 6.24
N GLN A 63 -7.64 9.11 7.35
CA GLN A 63 -7.39 8.35 8.58
C GLN A 63 -8.36 7.18 8.71
N LEU A 64 -7.80 5.97 8.91
CA LEU A 64 -8.57 4.77 9.22
C LEU A 64 -8.82 4.58 10.74
N ASN A 65 -8.27 5.44 11.59
CA ASN A 65 -8.55 5.59 13.05
C ASN A 65 -8.26 4.37 13.95
N TYR A 66 -7.11 3.69 13.79
CA TYR A 66 -6.72 2.54 14.62
C TYR A 66 -5.62 2.80 15.66
N SER A 67 -5.30 4.05 15.94
CA SER A 67 -4.15 4.46 16.77
C SER A 67 -4.17 3.94 18.22
N LYS A 68 -5.35 3.71 18.82
CA LYS A 68 -5.47 3.41 20.27
C LYS A 68 -4.89 2.03 20.65
N PHE A 69 -5.05 1.01 19.81
CA PHE A 69 -4.63 -0.35 20.14
C PHE A 69 -3.13 -0.62 19.87
N ILE A 70 -2.53 0.08 18.92
CA ILE A 70 -1.12 -0.15 18.53
C ILE A 70 -0.16 0.48 19.53
N ASN A 71 -0.55 1.55 20.19
CA ASN A 71 0.26 2.18 21.23
C ASN A 71 0.41 1.32 22.50
N LEU A 72 -0.44 0.29 22.68
CA LEU A 72 -0.36 -0.67 23.78
C LEU A 72 0.70 -1.76 23.56
N ILE A 73 1.24 -1.89 22.33
CA ILE A 73 2.23 -2.91 22.02
C ILE A 73 3.64 -2.32 22.17
N PRO A 74 4.51 -2.87 23.05
CA PRO A 74 5.88 -2.40 23.22
C PRO A 74 6.65 -2.38 21.90
N SER A 75 7.38 -1.28 21.63
CA SER A 75 7.99 -1.03 20.31
C SER A 75 9.39 -1.63 20.12
N GLU A 76 10.05 -2.05 21.19
CA GLU A 76 11.52 -2.13 21.24
C GLU A 76 12.13 -3.49 20.86
N LYS A 77 11.32 -4.56 20.69
CA LYS A 77 11.87 -5.88 20.35
C LYS A 77 11.41 -6.36 18.97
N PHE A 78 12.33 -6.92 18.18
CA PHE A 78 12.08 -7.46 16.83
C PHE A 78 10.90 -8.45 16.77
N PHE A 79 10.68 -9.22 17.81
CA PHE A 79 9.57 -10.15 17.91
C PHE A 79 8.20 -9.45 17.91
N PHE A 80 8.11 -8.30 18.58
CA PHE A 80 6.88 -7.50 18.63
C PHE A 80 6.56 -6.76 17.31
N SER A 81 7.52 -6.57 16.42
CA SER A 81 7.25 -5.96 15.12
C SER A 81 6.37 -6.86 14.24
N ARG A 82 6.59 -8.18 14.25
CA ARG A 82 5.76 -9.14 13.50
C ARG A 82 4.34 -9.21 14.06
N LEU A 83 4.19 -9.22 15.39
CA LEU A 83 2.87 -9.16 16.02
C LEU A 83 2.14 -7.86 15.65
N LYS A 84 2.81 -6.73 15.61
CA LYS A 84 2.20 -5.47 15.16
C LYS A 84 1.66 -5.57 13.73
N TYR A 85 2.38 -6.20 12.81
CA TYR A 85 1.89 -6.39 11.44
C TYR A 85 0.66 -7.29 11.39
N ILE A 86 0.59 -8.35 12.21
CA ILE A 86 -0.60 -9.18 12.34
C ILE A 86 -1.77 -8.37 12.90
N PHE A 87 -1.54 -7.58 13.95
CA PHE A 87 -2.56 -6.69 14.51
C PHE A 87 -3.05 -5.67 13.49
N ILE A 88 -2.15 -5.03 12.75
CA ILE A 88 -2.54 -4.10 11.67
C ILE A 88 -3.39 -4.82 10.64
N PHE A 89 -3.02 -6.03 10.22
CA PHE A 89 -3.80 -6.83 9.27
C PHE A 89 -5.21 -7.09 9.80
N VAL A 90 -5.34 -7.61 11.02
CA VAL A 90 -6.64 -7.99 11.61
C VAL A 90 -7.50 -6.75 11.87
N LEU A 91 -6.95 -5.74 12.51
CA LEU A 91 -7.69 -4.52 12.86
C LEU A 91 -8.07 -3.68 11.65
N SER A 92 -7.23 -3.65 10.62
CA SER A 92 -7.48 -2.87 9.41
C SER A 92 -8.38 -3.59 8.40
N PHE A 93 -8.68 -4.87 8.61
CA PHE A 93 -9.46 -5.67 7.67
C PHE A 93 -10.82 -5.05 7.36
N PHE A 94 -11.67 -4.90 8.35
CA PHE A 94 -13.01 -4.34 8.15
C PHE A 94 -12.99 -2.88 7.68
N PRO A 95 -12.19 -1.99 8.25
CA PRO A 95 -12.15 -0.61 7.81
C PRO A 95 -11.59 -0.39 6.43
N LEU A 96 -10.52 -1.10 6.07
CA LEU A 96 -10.02 -0.99 4.70
C LEU A 96 -11.05 -1.56 3.71
N LYS A 97 -11.70 -2.69 4.04
CA LYS A 97 -12.80 -3.21 3.25
C LYS A 97 -13.92 -2.18 3.09
N LYS A 98 -14.41 -1.63 4.21
CA LYS A 98 -15.48 -0.63 4.23
C LYS A 98 -15.09 0.62 3.43
N PHE A 99 -13.87 1.11 3.63
CA PHE A 99 -13.32 2.24 2.87
C PHE A 99 -13.34 1.97 1.37
N LEU A 100 -12.82 0.82 0.92
CA LEU A 100 -12.77 0.47 -0.50
C LEU A 100 -14.16 0.27 -1.12
N GLN A 101 -15.14 -0.19 -0.34
CA GLN A 101 -16.53 -0.38 -0.80
C GLN A 101 -17.34 0.92 -0.85
N ILE A 102 -17.08 1.87 0.05
CA ILE A 102 -17.82 3.13 0.14
C ILE A 102 -17.19 4.21 -0.74
N GLU A 103 -15.89 4.47 -0.55
CA GLU A 103 -15.17 5.51 -1.29
C GLU A 103 -14.90 5.11 -2.74
N LYS A 104 -14.86 3.80 -3.02
CA LYS A 104 -14.61 3.22 -4.35
C LYS A 104 -13.52 3.95 -5.12
N PRO A 105 -12.32 4.12 -4.53
CA PRO A 105 -11.27 4.88 -5.18
C PRO A 105 -10.93 4.24 -6.53
N LYS A 106 -10.69 5.04 -7.55
CA LYS A 106 -10.34 4.56 -8.89
C LYS A 106 -9.05 3.72 -8.86
N PHE A 107 -8.06 4.18 -8.09
CA PHE A 107 -6.78 3.48 -7.91
C PHE A 107 -6.37 3.45 -6.43
N LEU A 108 -5.81 2.31 -6.02
CA LEU A 108 -5.08 2.14 -4.76
C LEU A 108 -3.67 1.66 -5.08
N ILE A 109 -2.67 2.48 -4.78
CA ILE A 109 -1.25 2.13 -4.92
C ILE A 109 -0.79 1.53 -3.61
N ILE A 110 -0.33 0.28 -3.63
CA ILE A 110 0.08 -0.44 -2.43
C ILE A 110 1.60 -0.63 -2.41
N HIS A 111 2.20 -0.36 -1.26
CA HIS A 111 3.64 -0.48 -1.00
C HIS A 111 3.92 -1.52 0.09
N LEU A 112 4.13 -1.06 1.32
CA LEU A 112 4.39 -1.94 2.46
C LEU A 112 3.11 -2.69 2.88
N MET A 113 3.29 -3.83 3.58
CA MET A 113 2.18 -4.65 4.09
C MET A 113 1.12 -4.97 3.02
N THR A 114 1.59 -5.48 1.89
CA THR A 114 0.78 -5.70 0.69
C THR A 114 -0.29 -6.80 0.86
N SER A 115 -0.14 -7.69 1.85
CA SER A 115 -1.00 -8.87 2.03
C SER A 115 -2.47 -8.52 2.23
N LEU A 116 -2.81 -7.51 3.03
CA LEU A 116 -4.20 -7.17 3.29
C LEU A 116 -4.93 -6.60 2.06
N PRO A 117 -4.41 -5.57 1.37
CA PRO A 117 -5.07 -5.08 0.16
C PRO A 117 -5.17 -6.15 -0.94
N LEU A 118 -4.12 -6.97 -1.12
CA LEU A 118 -4.14 -8.06 -2.09
C LEU A 118 -5.18 -9.13 -1.72
N PHE A 119 -5.32 -9.47 -0.42
CA PHE A 119 -6.33 -10.42 0.06
C PHE A 119 -7.73 -9.88 -0.18
N LEU A 120 -8.01 -8.62 0.17
CA LEU A 120 -9.31 -8.00 -0.06
C LEU A 120 -9.66 -7.98 -1.55
N ASN A 121 -8.70 -7.65 -2.41
CA ASN A 121 -8.89 -7.63 -3.86
C ASN A 121 -9.12 -9.04 -4.45
N LEU A 122 -8.51 -10.07 -3.84
CA LEU A 122 -8.70 -11.47 -4.24
C LEU A 122 -10.10 -11.98 -3.89
N VAL A 123 -10.55 -11.72 -2.66
CA VAL A 123 -11.79 -12.29 -2.09
C VAL A 123 -13.04 -11.48 -2.45
N TYR A 124 -12.91 -10.15 -2.51
CA TYR A 124 -14.03 -9.26 -2.79
C TYR A 124 -13.93 -8.70 -4.22
N ASN A 125 -15.08 -8.52 -4.86
CA ASN A 125 -15.14 -7.85 -6.16
C ASN A 125 -15.05 -6.33 -5.96
N LEU A 126 -13.84 -5.83 -5.82
CA LEU A 126 -13.59 -4.41 -5.66
C LEU A 126 -13.57 -3.72 -7.02
N GLU A 127 -14.21 -2.56 -7.12
CA GLU A 127 -14.14 -1.70 -8.31
C GLU A 127 -12.79 -0.99 -8.43
N THR A 128 -12.08 -0.88 -7.31
CA THR A 128 -10.76 -0.23 -7.20
C THR A 128 -9.68 -1.00 -7.94
N LYS A 129 -8.95 -0.33 -8.82
CA LYS A 129 -7.79 -0.89 -9.51
C LYS A 129 -6.57 -0.85 -8.58
N ILE A 130 -6.06 -2.03 -8.23
CA ILE A 130 -4.87 -2.15 -7.38
C ILE A 130 -3.60 -2.03 -8.23
N ILE A 131 -2.71 -1.11 -7.85
CA ILE A 131 -1.35 -0.99 -8.39
C ILE A 131 -0.38 -1.44 -7.30
N LEU A 132 0.32 -2.54 -7.52
CA LEU A 132 1.34 -3.04 -6.59
C LEU A 132 2.69 -2.44 -6.93
N ARG A 133 3.30 -1.73 -5.98
CA ARG A 133 4.66 -1.22 -6.13
C ARG A 133 5.65 -2.09 -5.37
N ILE A 134 6.53 -2.75 -6.10
CA ILE A 134 7.61 -3.58 -5.56
C ILE A 134 8.81 -2.66 -5.29
N SER A 135 9.34 -2.68 -4.08
CA SER A 135 10.49 -1.84 -3.69
C SER A 135 11.84 -2.57 -3.77
N GLY A 136 11.84 -3.87 -4.05
CA GLY A 136 13.05 -4.69 -4.17
C GLY A 136 12.70 -6.14 -4.47
N LYS A 137 13.71 -7.02 -4.56
CA LYS A 137 13.49 -8.45 -4.83
C LYS A 137 12.68 -9.09 -3.70
N PRO A 138 11.44 -9.57 -3.95
CA PRO A 138 10.59 -10.12 -2.90
C PRO A 138 11.13 -11.48 -2.41
N LYS A 139 11.24 -11.63 -1.09
CA LYS A 139 11.52 -12.94 -0.47
C LYS A 139 10.19 -13.68 -0.30
N LEU A 140 9.96 -14.70 -1.12
CA LEU A 140 8.73 -15.48 -1.11
C LEU A 140 8.99 -16.85 -0.47
N ASN A 141 8.27 -17.17 0.60
CA ASN A 141 8.10 -18.53 1.05
C ASN A 141 6.99 -19.23 0.23
N ILE A 142 6.81 -20.52 0.38
CA ILE A 142 5.83 -21.32 -0.37
C ILE A 142 4.42 -20.74 -0.25
N ILE A 143 3.98 -20.42 0.97
CA ILE A 143 2.62 -19.88 1.22
C ILE A 143 2.44 -18.55 0.51
N ARG A 144 3.42 -17.63 0.64
CA ARG A 144 3.37 -16.32 0.02
C ARG A 144 3.45 -16.42 -1.50
N PHE A 145 4.20 -17.37 -2.04
CA PHE A 145 4.30 -17.62 -3.47
C PHE A 145 2.93 -17.98 -4.07
N TYR A 146 2.24 -18.98 -3.49
CA TYR A 146 0.91 -19.36 -3.98
C TYR A 146 -0.12 -18.26 -3.77
N PHE A 147 -0.11 -17.59 -2.62
CA PHE A 147 -0.98 -16.45 -2.39
C PHE A 147 -0.80 -15.36 -3.48
N TRP A 148 0.45 -14.98 -3.79
CA TRP A 148 0.73 -14.01 -4.83
C TRP A 148 0.33 -14.51 -6.22
N LYS A 149 0.56 -15.78 -6.51
CA LYS A 149 0.17 -16.38 -7.80
C LYS A 149 -1.32 -16.22 -8.11
N PHE A 150 -2.18 -16.25 -7.08
CA PHE A 150 -3.62 -16.02 -7.24
C PHE A 150 -3.97 -14.53 -7.15
N ALA A 151 -3.44 -13.81 -6.18
CA ALA A 151 -3.79 -12.41 -5.94
C ALA A 151 -3.36 -11.48 -7.10
N LEU A 152 -2.19 -11.73 -7.70
CA LEU A 152 -1.67 -10.89 -8.79
C LEU A 152 -2.47 -11.00 -10.09
N LYS A 153 -3.28 -12.04 -10.26
CA LYS A 153 -4.22 -12.14 -11.40
C LYS A 153 -5.23 -11.00 -11.42
N LYS A 154 -5.64 -10.50 -10.25
CA LYS A 154 -6.60 -9.39 -10.09
C LYS A 154 -5.95 -8.01 -9.95
N VAL A 155 -4.64 -7.93 -9.86
CA VAL A 155 -3.91 -6.65 -9.80
C VAL A 155 -3.92 -5.99 -11.17
N PHE A 156 -4.17 -4.68 -11.19
CA PHE A 156 -4.21 -3.91 -12.43
C PHE A 156 -2.80 -3.74 -13.03
N GLN A 157 -1.82 -3.36 -12.20
CA GLN A 157 -0.45 -3.11 -12.64
C GLN A 157 0.55 -3.37 -11.50
N ILE A 158 1.76 -3.77 -11.86
CA ILE A 158 2.88 -3.97 -10.93
C ILE A 158 4.03 -3.09 -11.41
N THR A 159 4.54 -2.23 -10.53
CA THR A 159 5.61 -1.29 -10.85
C THR A 159 6.88 -1.62 -10.07
N PHE A 160 8.03 -1.35 -10.66
CA PHE A 160 9.36 -1.69 -10.14
C PHE A 160 10.27 -0.46 -10.12
N PRO A 161 11.23 -0.37 -9.18
CA PRO A 161 12.20 0.72 -9.14
C PRO A 161 13.29 0.61 -10.22
N THR A 162 13.58 -0.61 -10.68
CA THR A 162 14.65 -0.89 -11.65
C THR A 162 14.25 -2.03 -12.59
N VAL A 163 14.83 -2.04 -13.79
CA VAL A 163 14.68 -3.12 -14.77
C VAL A 163 15.15 -4.46 -14.18
N GLU A 164 16.26 -4.46 -13.43
CA GLU A 164 16.77 -5.67 -12.77
C GLU A 164 15.76 -6.30 -11.82
N THR A 165 15.07 -5.48 -11.02
CA THR A 165 14.01 -5.98 -10.11
C THR A 165 12.82 -6.53 -10.89
N MET A 166 12.45 -5.89 -11.99
CA MET A 166 11.39 -6.35 -12.87
C MET A 166 11.76 -7.70 -13.52
N ASP A 167 12.98 -7.85 -14.04
CA ASP A 167 13.43 -9.08 -14.69
C ASP A 167 13.52 -10.24 -13.69
N TYR A 168 14.01 -9.98 -12.47
CA TYR A 168 13.94 -10.95 -11.39
C TYR A 168 12.49 -11.38 -11.12
N PHE A 169 11.55 -10.43 -11.06
CA PHE A 169 10.15 -10.74 -10.83
C PHE A 169 9.52 -11.54 -11.97
N LYS A 170 9.86 -11.24 -13.21
CA LYS A 170 9.44 -12.03 -14.39
C LYS A 170 9.90 -13.49 -14.29
N SER A 171 11.13 -13.72 -13.80
CA SER A 171 11.66 -15.09 -13.63
C SER A 171 10.85 -15.94 -12.64
N LEU A 172 10.11 -15.32 -11.72
CA LEU A 172 9.23 -16.02 -10.78
C LEU A 172 7.94 -16.55 -11.41
N LYS A 173 7.60 -16.15 -12.63
CA LYS A 173 6.40 -16.58 -13.38
C LYS A 173 5.09 -16.48 -12.58
N LEU A 174 4.95 -15.42 -11.78
CA LEU A 174 3.77 -15.20 -10.93
C LEU A 174 2.59 -14.57 -11.66
N THR A 175 2.83 -13.86 -12.75
CA THR A 175 1.84 -13.14 -13.55
C THR A 175 2.29 -12.94 -14.98
N ASP A 176 1.37 -12.57 -15.86
CA ASP A 176 1.68 -12.24 -17.25
C ASP A 176 2.50 -10.95 -17.37
N GLY A 177 3.44 -10.91 -18.28
CA GLY A 177 4.34 -9.77 -18.48
C GLY A 177 3.62 -8.44 -18.83
N LYS A 178 2.38 -8.50 -19.32
CA LYS A 178 1.59 -7.31 -19.70
C LYS A 178 1.26 -6.34 -18.55
N LYS A 179 1.33 -6.81 -17.31
CA LYS A 179 1.03 -5.99 -16.11
C LYS A 179 2.27 -5.34 -15.49
N LEU A 180 3.46 -5.61 -16.03
CA LEU A 180 4.74 -5.19 -15.45
C LEU A 180 5.22 -3.89 -16.09
N SER A 181 5.65 -2.94 -15.25
CA SER A 181 6.21 -1.65 -15.68
C SER A 181 7.25 -1.08 -14.71
#